data_cdf30376387209019afe1eadcbf5283c
#
_entry.id   cdf30376387209019afe1eadcbf5283c
#
_cell.length_a   1.000
_cell.length_b   1.000
_cell.length_c   1.000
_cell.angle_alpha   90.00
_cell.angle_beta   90.00
_cell.angle_gamma   90.00
#
_symmetry.space_group_name_H-M   'P 1'
#
loop_
_entity.id
_entity.type
_entity.pdbx_description
1 polymer ?
#
loop_
_entity_poly.entity_id
_entity_poly.type
_entity_poly.pdbx_seq_one_letter_code
_entity_poly.pdbx_strand_id
1 'polypeptide(L)'
;MMKILHVISNENDRARVERVARYMPEEFEHQFVMSEELGSVKCLVDLVHAHRWFGCGQAAWTCAGTRQIPYVADVTQDDLEAYHKLFVFNKKGAEKVLAEAARVVFTAPSQEDFLAQHLPSKVADTVFAKSTLLHETIDPYWLENLHIHPPTALVHIKLLYVGTSDSDSHLDAVQHAMKKLQRRNYDISLTTVGDLANEELLEVYRNHDIFLHLDEKTPSIRRFAEALSQGLPVIYARDGVADGVFKDGQAGYAVNPKNSDDLAHTILNISDFFGTIEQQIMRIHPLEMFDGREQARHYEHLYNNALRS
;
A
#
# COMPACT_ATOMS: atom_id res chain seq x y z
N MET A 1 28.95 11.29 0.44
CA MET A 1 27.69 11.25 -0.35
C MET A 1 27.44 9.80 -0.69
N MET A 2 26.34 9.23 -0.16
CA MET A 2 25.94 7.85 -0.33
C MET A 2 25.12 7.68 -1.61
N LYS A 3 25.51 6.76 -2.48
CA LYS A 3 24.87 6.55 -3.77
C LYS A 3 23.97 5.32 -3.72
N ILE A 4 22.67 5.55 -3.83
CA ILE A 4 21.63 4.52 -3.85
C ILE A 4 21.19 4.28 -5.28
N LEU A 5 21.29 3.03 -5.75
CA LEU A 5 20.77 2.62 -7.05
C LEU A 5 19.41 1.95 -6.87
N HIS A 6 18.37 2.62 -7.32
CA HIS A 6 17.00 2.11 -7.32
C HIS A 6 16.73 1.28 -8.57
N VAL A 7 16.44 0.00 -8.39
CA VAL A 7 16.06 -0.91 -9.46
C VAL A 7 14.54 -0.98 -9.50
N ILE A 8 13.97 -0.52 -10.58
CA ILE A 8 12.52 -0.38 -10.80
C ILE A 8 12.04 -1.24 -11.96
N SER A 9 10.76 -1.58 -11.97
CA SER A 9 10.11 -2.34 -13.05
C SER A 9 9.33 -1.45 -14.01
N ASN A 10 8.93 -0.24 -13.57
CA ASN A 10 8.13 0.69 -14.35
C ASN A 10 8.18 2.10 -13.76
N GLU A 11 7.62 3.09 -14.48
CA GLU A 11 7.60 4.49 -14.06
C GLU A 11 6.74 4.75 -12.80
N ASN A 12 5.75 3.90 -12.50
CA ASN A 12 4.97 4.03 -11.25
C ASN A 12 5.84 3.71 -10.03
N ASP A 13 6.71 2.70 -10.12
CA ASP A 13 7.69 2.40 -9.06
C ASP A 13 8.62 3.60 -8.87
N ARG A 14 9.09 4.23 -9.96
CA ARG A 14 9.91 5.44 -9.90
C ARG A 14 9.20 6.59 -9.19
N ALA A 15 7.98 6.92 -9.61
CA ALA A 15 7.19 7.98 -9.00
C ALA A 15 6.95 7.75 -7.50
N ARG A 16 6.74 6.49 -7.09
CA ARG A 16 6.60 6.09 -5.69
C ARG A 16 7.88 6.41 -4.89
N VAL A 17 9.04 6.04 -5.41
CA VAL A 17 10.33 6.28 -4.75
C VAL A 17 10.66 7.77 -4.70
N GLU A 18 10.44 8.51 -5.78
CA GLU A 18 10.72 9.94 -5.86
C GLU A 18 9.89 10.75 -4.85
N ARG A 19 8.67 10.30 -4.48
CA ARG A 19 7.88 10.94 -3.42
C ARG A 19 8.59 10.93 -2.06
N VAL A 20 9.41 9.93 -1.79
CA VAL A 20 10.20 9.82 -0.56
C VAL A 20 11.57 10.45 -0.73
N ALA A 21 12.27 10.15 -1.83
CA ALA A 21 13.63 10.58 -2.11
C ALA A 21 13.81 12.11 -2.06
N ARG A 22 12.79 12.87 -2.47
CA ARG A 22 12.78 14.35 -2.39
C ARG A 22 12.95 14.92 -0.98
N TYR A 23 12.67 14.12 0.05
CA TYR A 23 12.78 14.51 1.46
C TYR A 23 13.99 13.88 2.16
N MET A 24 14.76 13.05 1.45
CA MET A 24 15.99 12.48 1.99
C MET A 24 17.08 13.56 2.12
N PRO A 25 18.00 13.45 3.10
CA PRO A 25 19.14 14.36 3.22
C PRO A 25 19.98 14.41 1.93
N GLU A 26 20.59 15.57 1.63
CA GLU A 26 21.42 15.80 0.43
C GLU A 26 22.65 14.87 0.35
N GLU A 27 23.01 14.21 1.44
CA GLU A 27 24.07 13.21 1.45
C GLU A 27 23.71 11.91 0.71
N PHE A 28 22.43 11.69 0.39
CA PHE A 28 21.93 10.57 -0.41
C PHE A 28 21.74 10.99 -1.86
N GLU A 29 22.48 10.36 -2.75
CA GLU A 29 22.32 10.51 -4.21
C GLU A 29 21.47 9.33 -4.72
N HIS A 30 20.33 9.62 -5.33
CA HIS A 30 19.40 8.62 -5.85
C HIS A 30 19.54 8.47 -7.36
N GLN A 31 19.84 7.26 -7.83
CA GLN A 31 19.92 6.92 -9.25
C GLN A 31 18.89 5.85 -9.55
N PHE A 32 18.24 5.91 -10.71
CA PHE A 32 17.19 4.98 -11.11
C PHE A 32 17.61 4.20 -12.36
N VAL A 33 17.28 2.92 -12.39
CA VAL A 33 17.54 2.04 -13.53
C VAL A 33 16.41 1.03 -13.67
N MET A 34 16.00 0.77 -14.90
CA MET A 34 15.10 -0.35 -15.19
C MET A 34 15.83 -1.67 -14.93
N SER A 35 15.12 -2.67 -14.39
CA SER A 35 15.73 -3.95 -14.02
C SER A 35 16.44 -4.65 -15.17
N GLU A 36 15.94 -4.51 -16.39
CA GLU A 36 16.52 -5.05 -17.63
C GLU A 36 17.80 -4.32 -18.08
N GLU A 37 17.97 -3.06 -17.68
CA GLU A 37 19.13 -2.21 -18.03
C GLU A 37 20.23 -2.25 -16.98
N LEU A 38 20.01 -2.90 -15.84
CA LEU A 38 20.93 -2.89 -14.69
C LEU A 38 22.37 -3.35 -15.06
N GLY A 39 22.49 -4.31 -16.00
CA GLY A 39 23.80 -4.76 -16.48
C GLY A 39 24.64 -3.69 -17.19
N SER A 40 24.03 -2.62 -17.66
CA SER A 40 24.70 -1.49 -18.34
C SER A 40 25.25 -0.43 -17.38
N VAL A 41 24.85 -0.46 -16.11
CA VAL A 41 25.23 0.53 -15.09
C VAL A 41 26.71 0.42 -14.74
N LYS A 42 27.47 1.43 -15.07
CA LYS A 42 28.94 1.50 -14.84
C LYS A 42 29.32 2.37 -13.63
N CYS A 43 28.40 3.13 -13.06
CA CYS A 43 28.67 4.01 -11.93
C CYS A 43 28.99 3.23 -10.65
N LEU A 44 29.81 3.83 -9.79
CA LEU A 44 30.00 3.33 -8.41
C LEU A 44 28.77 3.68 -7.59
N VAL A 45 28.22 2.70 -6.92
CA VAL A 45 27.09 2.84 -5.98
C VAL A 45 27.42 2.12 -4.68
N ASP A 46 26.86 2.60 -3.59
CA ASP A 46 27.12 2.08 -2.24
C ASP A 46 26.09 1.06 -1.80
N LEU A 47 24.86 1.16 -2.36
CA LEU A 47 23.73 0.29 -2.04
C LEU A 47 22.81 0.15 -3.26
N VAL A 48 22.23 -1.04 -3.43
CA VAL A 48 21.18 -1.32 -4.41
C VAL A 48 19.84 -1.50 -3.70
N HIS A 49 18.77 -0.86 -4.18
CA HIS A 49 17.43 -1.04 -3.67
C HIS A 49 16.49 -1.55 -4.77
N ALA A 50 16.03 -2.79 -4.64
CA ALA A 50 15.06 -3.41 -5.54
C ALA A 50 13.64 -3.10 -5.06
N HIS A 51 12.84 -2.38 -5.87
CA HIS A 51 11.48 -1.98 -5.51
C HIS A 51 10.42 -3.04 -5.79
N ARG A 52 10.85 -4.24 -6.08
CA ARG A 52 10.04 -5.47 -6.13
C ARG A 52 10.95 -6.67 -5.86
N TRP A 53 10.43 -7.65 -5.15
CA TRP A 53 11.12 -8.93 -4.97
C TRP A 53 11.29 -9.66 -6.30
N PHE A 54 10.19 -9.79 -7.07
CA PHE A 54 10.22 -10.35 -8.42
C PHE A 54 10.50 -9.27 -9.47
N GLY A 55 11.26 -9.65 -10.49
CA GLY A 55 11.69 -8.71 -11.54
C GLY A 55 12.92 -7.89 -11.16
N CYS A 56 12.89 -7.15 -10.06
CA CYS A 56 14.02 -6.32 -9.62
C CYS A 56 14.98 -7.05 -8.68
N GLY A 57 14.47 -7.90 -7.78
CA GLY A 57 15.26 -8.51 -6.71
C GLY A 57 16.39 -9.42 -7.20
N GLN A 58 16.13 -10.28 -8.20
CA GLN A 58 17.17 -11.14 -8.77
C GLN A 58 18.28 -10.33 -9.45
N ALA A 59 17.90 -9.25 -10.16
CA ALA A 59 18.87 -8.36 -10.82
C ALA A 59 19.70 -7.60 -9.77
N ALA A 60 19.06 -7.05 -8.74
CA ALA A 60 19.71 -6.37 -7.62
C ALA A 60 20.66 -7.31 -6.86
N TRP A 61 20.21 -8.51 -6.53
CA TRP A 61 21.03 -9.54 -5.88
C TRP A 61 22.29 -9.87 -6.67
N THR A 62 22.17 -10.06 -7.99
CA THR A 62 23.31 -10.33 -8.88
C THR A 62 24.26 -9.15 -8.94
N CYS A 63 23.73 -7.93 -9.07
CA CYS A 63 24.50 -6.69 -9.12
C CYS A 63 25.27 -6.45 -7.81
N ALA A 64 24.58 -6.59 -6.67
CA ALA A 64 25.15 -6.41 -5.34
C ALA A 64 26.24 -7.44 -5.03
N GLY A 65 26.00 -8.72 -5.36
CA GLY A 65 26.97 -9.78 -5.18
C GLY A 65 28.24 -9.59 -6.03
N THR A 66 28.09 -9.17 -7.29
CA THR A 66 29.23 -8.89 -8.17
C THR A 66 30.07 -7.71 -7.65
N ARG A 67 29.44 -6.72 -7.03
CA ARG A 67 30.09 -5.49 -6.54
C ARG A 67 30.47 -5.56 -5.06
N GLN A 68 30.07 -6.61 -4.35
CA GLN A 68 30.25 -6.79 -2.91
C GLN A 68 29.69 -5.61 -2.09
N ILE A 69 28.49 -5.16 -2.45
CA ILE A 69 27.75 -4.11 -1.77
C ILE A 69 26.42 -4.66 -1.25
N PRO A 70 25.82 -4.08 -0.19
CA PRO A 70 24.52 -4.50 0.29
C PRO A 70 23.37 -4.17 -0.69
N TYR A 71 22.26 -4.89 -0.55
CA TYR A 71 21.02 -4.54 -1.21
C TYR A 71 19.82 -4.65 -0.28
N VAL A 72 18.80 -3.85 -0.59
CA VAL A 72 17.48 -3.85 0.04
C VAL A 72 16.46 -4.41 -0.96
N ALA A 73 15.47 -5.12 -0.49
CA ALA A 73 14.40 -5.65 -1.34
C ALA A 73 13.01 -5.29 -0.75
N ASP A 74 12.19 -4.62 -1.56
CA ASP A 74 10.77 -4.44 -1.25
C ASP A 74 10.00 -5.70 -1.62
N VAL A 75 8.99 -6.02 -0.82
CA VAL A 75 7.97 -7.02 -1.11
C VAL A 75 6.66 -6.30 -1.37
N THR A 76 6.06 -6.56 -2.52
CA THR A 76 4.79 -5.96 -2.94
C THR A 76 3.69 -7.02 -3.05
N GLN A 77 2.45 -6.61 -3.21
CA GLN A 77 1.32 -7.55 -3.38
C GLN A 77 1.48 -8.43 -4.63
N ASP A 78 1.95 -7.84 -5.73
CA ASP A 78 2.22 -8.59 -6.97
C ASP A 78 3.28 -9.70 -6.78
N ASP A 79 4.26 -9.45 -5.89
CA ASP A 79 5.30 -10.43 -5.58
C ASP A 79 4.73 -11.67 -4.88
N LEU A 80 3.74 -11.50 -4.01
CA LEU A 80 3.09 -12.62 -3.31
C LEU A 80 2.34 -13.50 -4.29
N GLU A 81 1.61 -12.90 -5.23
CA GLU A 81 0.92 -13.65 -6.28
C GLU A 81 1.92 -14.38 -7.18
N ALA A 82 3.01 -13.73 -7.55
CA ALA A 82 4.07 -14.35 -8.35
C ALA A 82 4.69 -15.54 -7.60
N TYR A 83 5.02 -15.37 -6.30
CA TYR A 83 5.56 -16.43 -5.47
C TYR A 83 4.60 -17.61 -5.31
N HIS A 84 3.31 -17.35 -5.13
CA HIS A 84 2.30 -18.41 -5.02
C HIS A 84 2.22 -19.29 -6.28
N LYS A 85 2.36 -18.68 -7.45
CA LYS A 85 2.32 -19.37 -8.76
C LYS A 85 3.62 -20.11 -9.12
N LEU A 86 4.72 -19.93 -8.36
CA LEU A 86 5.99 -20.60 -8.67
C LEU A 86 5.96 -22.09 -8.37
N PHE A 87 6.63 -22.85 -9.24
CA PHE A 87 6.99 -24.24 -8.95
C PHE A 87 8.03 -24.31 -7.82
N VAL A 88 7.98 -25.37 -7.03
CA VAL A 88 8.83 -25.60 -5.83
C VAL A 88 10.32 -25.36 -6.10
N PHE A 89 10.85 -25.79 -7.26
CA PHE A 89 12.26 -25.59 -7.60
C PHE A 89 12.63 -24.11 -7.79
N ASN A 90 11.73 -23.28 -8.29
CA ASN A 90 11.96 -21.85 -8.52
C ASN A 90 11.80 -21.05 -7.24
N LYS A 91 11.01 -21.53 -6.26
CA LYS A 91 10.83 -20.87 -4.96
C LYS A 91 12.15 -20.72 -4.21
N LYS A 92 13.02 -21.73 -4.21
CA LYS A 92 14.33 -21.67 -3.54
C LYS A 92 15.21 -20.52 -4.01
N GLY A 93 15.17 -20.20 -5.32
CA GLY A 93 15.90 -19.05 -5.86
C GLY A 93 15.34 -17.71 -5.35
N ALA A 94 14.02 -17.59 -5.36
CA ALA A 94 13.34 -16.39 -4.86
C ALA A 94 13.53 -16.21 -3.34
N GLU A 95 13.40 -17.29 -2.57
CA GLU A 95 13.65 -17.30 -1.12
C GLU A 95 15.08 -16.87 -0.78
N LYS A 96 16.06 -17.31 -1.58
CA LYS A 96 17.46 -16.92 -1.42
C LYS A 96 17.66 -15.42 -1.62
N VAL A 97 16.99 -14.81 -2.60
CA VAL A 97 17.04 -13.37 -2.83
C VAL A 97 16.58 -12.60 -1.57
N LEU A 98 15.48 -12.97 -0.93
CA LEU A 98 15.06 -12.34 0.32
C LEU A 98 16.01 -12.64 1.48
N ALA A 99 16.43 -13.91 1.61
CA ALA A 99 17.30 -14.32 2.71
C ALA A 99 18.68 -13.64 2.69
N GLU A 100 19.21 -13.29 1.52
CA GLU A 100 20.51 -12.63 1.37
C GLU A 100 20.44 -11.09 1.28
N ALA A 101 19.24 -10.49 1.20
CA ALA A 101 19.09 -9.05 1.30
C ALA A 101 19.61 -8.52 2.63
N ALA A 102 20.25 -7.36 2.65
CA ALA A 102 20.66 -6.70 3.89
C ALA A 102 19.45 -6.26 4.73
N ARG A 103 18.40 -5.76 4.07
CA ARG A 103 17.10 -5.42 4.66
C ARG A 103 15.97 -5.81 3.71
N VAL A 104 14.80 -6.08 4.28
CA VAL A 104 13.57 -6.37 3.55
C VAL A 104 12.52 -5.33 3.96
N VAL A 105 11.79 -4.77 3.00
CA VAL A 105 10.72 -3.81 3.27
C VAL A 105 9.39 -4.43 2.86
N PHE A 106 8.46 -4.48 3.79
CA PHE A 106 7.05 -4.75 3.51
C PHE A 106 6.29 -3.44 3.35
N THR A 107 5.38 -3.37 2.40
CA THR A 107 4.55 -2.18 2.19
C THR A 107 3.17 -2.29 2.84
N ALA A 108 2.77 -3.51 3.24
CA ALA A 108 1.52 -3.79 3.93
C ALA A 108 1.68 -4.95 4.92
N PRO A 109 0.93 -4.98 6.05
CA PRO A 109 0.99 -6.07 7.04
C PRO A 109 0.60 -7.44 6.46
N SER A 110 -0.37 -7.48 5.56
CA SER A 110 -0.83 -8.72 4.90
C SER A 110 0.27 -9.46 4.15
N GLN A 111 1.31 -8.76 3.70
CA GLN A 111 2.47 -9.36 3.03
C GLN A 111 3.35 -10.15 4.01
N GLU A 112 3.53 -9.60 5.20
CA GLU A 112 4.28 -10.27 6.28
C GLU A 112 3.55 -11.53 6.72
N ASP A 113 2.24 -11.46 6.96
CA ASP A 113 1.39 -12.59 7.31
C ASP A 113 1.39 -13.69 6.25
N PHE A 114 1.31 -13.30 4.98
CA PHE A 114 1.39 -14.26 3.86
C PHE A 114 2.73 -14.99 3.85
N LEU A 115 3.84 -14.27 3.95
CA LEU A 115 5.17 -14.89 3.93
C LEU A 115 5.44 -15.75 5.17
N ALA A 116 4.92 -15.38 6.33
CA ALA A 116 5.00 -16.19 7.55
C ALA A 116 4.36 -17.59 7.35
N GLN A 117 3.30 -17.67 6.54
CA GLN A 117 2.60 -18.93 6.27
C GLN A 117 3.21 -19.74 5.12
N HIS A 118 3.94 -19.12 4.20
CA HIS A 118 4.37 -19.74 2.95
C HIS A 118 5.88 -19.96 2.83
N LEU A 119 6.72 -19.20 3.56
CA LEU A 119 8.15 -19.42 3.58
C LEU A 119 8.54 -20.62 4.46
N PRO A 120 9.61 -21.36 4.12
CA PRO A 120 10.23 -22.29 5.05
C PRO A 120 10.65 -21.57 6.35
N SER A 121 10.38 -22.14 7.53
CA SER A 121 10.58 -21.48 8.83
C SER A 121 11.96 -20.81 8.97
N LYS A 122 13.04 -21.48 8.57
CA LYS A 122 14.40 -20.91 8.64
C LYS A 122 14.58 -19.69 7.76
N VAL A 123 13.91 -19.64 6.60
CA VAL A 123 13.94 -18.47 5.69
C VAL A 123 13.11 -17.33 6.30
N ALA A 124 11.91 -17.66 6.79
CA ALA A 124 11.03 -16.73 7.48
C ALA A 124 11.76 -16.04 8.65
N ASP A 125 12.37 -16.81 9.55
CA ASP A 125 13.16 -16.27 10.68
C ASP A 125 14.25 -15.29 10.21
N THR A 126 14.94 -15.64 9.13
CA THR A 126 16.01 -14.79 8.56
C THR A 126 15.45 -13.50 7.95
N VAL A 127 14.31 -13.59 7.25
CA VAL A 127 13.67 -12.43 6.60
C VAL A 127 13.09 -11.49 7.65
N PHE A 128 12.31 -12.01 8.60
CA PHE A 128 11.65 -11.18 9.61
C PHE A 128 12.61 -10.53 10.61
N ALA A 129 13.76 -11.15 10.90
CA ALA A 129 14.79 -10.53 11.74
C ALA A 129 15.37 -9.22 11.17
N LYS A 130 15.17 -8.94 9.89
CA LYS A 130 15.71 -7.77 9.17
C LYS A 130 14.66 -7.03 8.33
N SER A 131 13.40 -7.35 8.52
CA SER A 131 12.30 -6.68 7.85
C SER A 131 11.86 -5.41 8.56
N THR A 132 11.23 -4.54 7.80
CA THR A 132 10.60 -3.30 8.28
C THR A 132 9.35 -3.05 7.46
N LEU A 133 8.27 -2.62 8.11
CA LEU A 133 7.03 -2.22 7.44
C LEU A 133 7.11 -0.72 7.14
N LEU A 134 7.10 -0.36 5.85
CA LEU A 134 7.09 1.03 5.37
C LEU A 134 5.97 1.18 4.33
N HIS A 135 4.90 1.87 4.71
CA HIS A 135 3.76 2.06 3.81
C HIS A 135 4.07 2.93 2.60
N GLU A 136 3.33 2.75 1.52
CA GLU A 136 3.37 3.65 0.37
C GLU A 136 2.91 5.05 0.78
N THR A 137 3.62 6.07 0.29
CA THR A 137 3.31 7.47 0.61
C THR A 137 2.27 8.06 -0.33
N ILE A 138 1.47 8.99 0.17
CA ILE A 138 0.57 9.81 -0.65
C ILE A 138 1.23 11.14 -1.03
N ASP A 139 0.63 11.83 -1.98
CA ASP A 139 1.07 13.16 -2.38
C ASP A 139 0.87 14.16 -1.21
N PRO A 140 1.84 15.04 -0.90
CA PRO A 140 1.69 16.07 0.13
C PRO A 140 0.44 16.92 0.01
N TYR A 141 -0.06 17.10 -1.20
CA TYR A 141 -1.34 17.79 -1.46
C TYR A 141 -2.48 17.28 -0.56
N TRP A 142 -2.58 15.96 -0.34
CA TRP A 142 -3.62 15.37 0.49
C TRP A 142 -3.45 15.69 1.98
N LEU A 143 -2.20 15.73 2.45
CA LEU A 143 -1.87 16.04 3.84
C LEU A 143 -2.02 17.53 4.17
N GLU A 144 -1.86 18.38 3.16
CA GLU A 144 -2.03 19.82 3.27
C GLU A 144 -3.51 20.26 3.17
N ASN A 145 -4.37 19.39 2.61
CA ASN A 145 -5.80 19.63 2.39
C ASN A 145 -6.70 18.70 3.21
N LEU A 146 -6.32 18.42 4.46
CA LEU A 146 -7.13 17.57 5.36
C LEU A 146 -8.55 18.10 5.51
N HIS A 147 -9.51 17.19 5.52
CA HIS A 147 -10.92 17.52 5.73
C HIS A 147 -11.54 16.67 6.83
N ILE A 148 -12.51 17.29 7.51
CA ILE A 148 -13.32 16.65 8.56
C ILE A 148 -14.77 16.86 8.18
N HIS A 149 -15.53 15.77 8.10
CA HIS A 149 -16.96 15.89 7.95
C HIS A 149 -17.60 16.32 9.29
N PRO A 150 -18.69 17.08 9.28
CA PRO A 150 -19.41 17.36 10.51
C PRO A 150 -20.01 16.07 11.06
N PRO A 151 -19.98 15.83 12.40
CA PRO A 151 -20.48 14.60 13.03
C PRO A 151 -22.01 14.57 12.99
N THR A 152 -22.58 14.35 11.83
CA THR A 152 -24.03 14.28 11.61
C THR A 152 -24.44 12.86 11.25
N ALA A 153 -25.62 12.44 11.73
CA ALA A 153 -26.20 11.19 11.28
C ALA A 153 -26.44 11.24 9.76
N LEU A 154 -26.05 10.18 9.05
CA LEU A 154 -26.24 10.10 7.61
C LEU A 154 -27.71 9.86 7.28
N VAL A 155 -28.36 10.82 6.65
CA VAL A 155 -29.75 10.70 6.15
C VAL A 155 -29.73 10.02 4.77
N HIS A 156 -28.76 10.36 3.95
CA HIS A 156 -28.46 9.75 2.66
C HIS A 156 -27.05 9.22 2.69
N ILE A 157 -26.85 7.92 2.46
CA ILE A 157 -25.55 7.27 2.49
C ILE A 157 -24.93 7.34 1.08
N LYS A 158 -23.83 8.07 0.94
CA LYS A 158 -23.13 8.24 -0.33
C LYS A 158 -21.85 7.41 -0.35
N LEU A 159 -21.86 6.32 -1.11
CA LEU A 159 -20.70 5.48 -1.32
C LEU A 159 -19.87 6.00 -2.48
N LEU A 160 -18.55 5.93 -2.36
CA LEU A 160 -17.61 6.28 -3.41
C LEU A 160 -16.68 5.11 -3.73
N TYR A 161 -16.50 4.82 -5.01
CA TYR A 161 -15.45 3.98 -5.53
C TYR A 161 -14.63 4.76 -6.57
N VAL A 162 -13.30 4.70 -6.45
CA VAL A 162 -12.35 5.33 -7.39
C VAL A 162 -11.50 4.24 -8.03
N GLY A 163 -11.69 4.02 -9.32
CA GLY A 163 -11.00 3.01 -10.08
C GLY A 163 -11.74 2.58 -11.33
N THR A 164 -11.24 1.55 -12.01
CA THR A 164 -11.92 0.93 -13.15
C THR A 164 -12.97 -0.05 -12.66
N SER A 165 -14.14 -0.05 -13.31
CA SER A 165 -15.20 -1.02 -13.00
C SER A 165 -14.93 -2.32 -13.75
N ASP A 166 -14.11 -3.18 -13.18
CA ASP A 166 -13.79 -4.51 -13.68
C ASP A 166 -14.25 -5.62 -12.71
N SER A 167 -13.90 -6.87 -12.99
CA SER A 167 -14.29 -8.01 -12.16
C SER A 167 -13.73 -7.99 -10.74
N ASP A 168 -12.60 -7.31 -10.55
CA ASP A 168 -11.90 -7.27 -9.27
C ASP A 168 -12.40 -6.12 -8.39
N SER A 169 -13.17 -5.18 -8.95
CA SER A 169 -13.80 -4.06 -8.20
C SER A 169 -14.94 -4.51 -7.27
N HIS A 170 -15.47 -5.70 -7.45
CA HIS A 170 -16.59 -6.29 -6.70
C HIS A 170 -17.85 -5.40 -6.59
N LEU A 171 -18.04 -4.46 -7.51
CA LEU A 171 -19.16 -3.52 -7.50
C LEU A 171 -20.53 -4.20 -7.64
N ASP A 172 -20.59 -5.38 -8.26
CA ASP A 172 -21.81 -6.20 -8.30
C ASP A 172 -22.29 -6.59 -6.91
N ALA A 173 -21.38 -6.99 -6.01
CA ALA A 173 -21.72 -7.31 -4.63
C ALA A 173 -22.19 -6.06 -3.86
N VAL A 174 -21.57 -4.90 -4.12
CA VAL A 174 -22.00 -3.61 -3.58
C VAL A 174 -23.41 -3.27 -4.03
N GLN A 175 -23.71 -3.40 -5.33
CA GLN A 175 -25.06 -3.15 -5.87
C GLN A 175 -26.11 -4.09 -5.23
N HIS A 176 -25.76 -5.36 -4.99
CA HIS A 176 -26.63 -6.28 -4.28
C HIS A 176 -26.85 -5.87 -2.82
N ALA A 177 -25.80 -5.42 -2.13
CA ALA A 177 -25.91 -4.88 -0.78
C ALA A 177 -26.84 -3.65 -0.74
N MET A 178 -26.63 -2.69 -1.65
CA MET A 178 -27.50 -1.51 -1.77
C MET A 178 -28.96 -1.85 -1.99
N LYS A 179 -29.27 -2.80 -2.90
CA LYS A 179 -30.67 -3.26 -3.13
C LYS A 179 -31.29 -3.83 -1.87
N LYS A 180 -30.52 -4.55 -1.02
CA LYS A 180 -31.01 -5.05 0.28
C LYS A 180 -31.34 -3.91 1.24
N LEU A 181 -30.48 -2.89 1.31
CA LEU A 181 -30.68 -1.71 2.14
C LEU A 181 -31.85 -0.85 1.66
N GLN A 182 -31.98 -0.61 0.37
CA GLN A 182 -33.11 0.11 -0.23
C GLN A 182 -34.49 -0.57 0.06
N ARG A 183 -34.54 -1.90 0.06
CA ARG A 183 -35.76 -2.65 0.47
C ARG A 183 -36.10 -2.44 1.95
N ARG A 184 -35.16 -2.01 2.76
CA ARG A 184 -35.33 -1.63 4.17
C ARG A 184 -35.51 -0.12 4.37
N ASN A 185 -35.78 0.61 3.26
CA ASN A 185 -36.00 2.06 3.20
C ASN A 185 -34.79 2.92 3.57
N TYR A 186 -33.55 2.40 3.42
CA TYR A 186 -32.36 3.24 3.50
C TYR A 186 -32.17 3.99 2.18
N ASP A 187 -31.86 5.29 2.27
CA ASP A 187 -31.48 6.10 1.14
C ASP A 187 -29.97 6.01 0.90
N ILE A 188 -29.56 5.37 -0.21
CA ILE A 188 -28.18 5.03 -0.48
C ILE A 188 -27.87 5.15 -1.96
N SER A 189 -26.73 5.77 -2.28
CA SER A 189 -26.21 5.90 -3.65
C SER A 189 -24.75 5.45 -3.74
N LEU A 190 -24.32 5.12 -4.97
CA LEU A 190 -22.94 4.78 -5.29
C LEU A 190 -22.48 5.65 -6.45
N THR A 191 -21.36 6.32 -6.26
CA THR A 191 -20.63 7.03 -7.30
C THR A 191 -19.37 6.25 -7.65
N THR A 192 -19.13 6.07 -8.95
CA THR A 192 -17.89 5.48 -9.47
C THR A 192 -17.19 6.48 -10.36
N VAL A 193 -15.90 6.72 -10.09
CA VAL A 193 -15.08 7.63 -10.89
C VAL A 193 -13.78 6.94 -11.29
N GLY A 194 -13.26 7.28 -12.47
CA GLY A 194 -11.93 6.86 -12.90
C GLY A 194 -10.82 7.70 -12.28
N ASP A 195 -9.64 7.67 -12.91
CA ASP A 195 -8.56 8.55 -12.51
C ASP A 195 -8.90 10.01 -12.86
N LEU A 196 -8.85 10.85 -11.83
CA LEU A 196 -9.07 12.28 -11.90
C LEU A 196 -7.82 13.01 -11.37
N ALA A 197 -7.70 14.30 -11.70
CA ALA A 197 -6.71 15.17 -11.07
C ALA A 197 -6.98 15.30 -9.56
N ASN A 198 -5.94 15.60 -8.77
CA ASN A 198 -6.06 15.68 -7.30
C ASN A 198 -7.16 16.68 -6.85
N GLU A 199 -7.25 17.82 -7.53
CA GLU A 199 -8.23 18.88 -7.22
C GLU A 199 -9.68 18.42 -7.44
N GLU A 200 -9.93 17.72 -8.56
CA GLU A 200 -11.24 17.17 -8.87
C GLU A 200 -11.60 16.04 -7.91
N LEU A 201 -10.64 15.16 -7.64
CA LEU A 201 -10.83 14.03 -6.74
C LEU A 201 -11.05 14.46 -5.30
N LEU A 202 -10.41 15.56 -4.86
CA LEU A 202 -10.61 16.17 -3.55
C LEU A 202 -12.10 16.52 -3.33
N GLU A 203 -12.71 17.20 -4.30
CA GLU A 203 -14.12 17.55 -4.25
C GLU A 203 -15.02 16.31 -4.26
N VAL A 204 -14.63 15.28 -5.01
CA VAL A 204 -15.36 14.01 -5.03
C VAL A 204 -15.32 13.36 -3.64
N TYR A 205 -14.16 13.22 -3.01
CA TYR A 205 -14.06 12.66 -1.65
C TYR A 205 -14.92 13.45 -0.66
N ARG A 206 -14.83 14.78 -0.63
CA ARG A 206 -15.55 15.64 0.31
C ARG A 206 -17.08 15.59 0.20
N ASN A 207 -17.60 15.17 -0.95
CA ASN A 207 -19.03 15.08 -1.21
C ASN A 207 -19.62 13.67 -0.95
N HIS A 208 -18.81 12.74 -0.42
CA HIS A 208 -19.22 11.36 -0.12
C HIS A 208 -18.99 11.03 1.36
N ASP A 209 -19.56 9.92 1.82
CA ASP A 209 -19.57 9.55 3.23
C ASP A 209 -18.71 8.32 3.52
N ILE A 210 -18.64 7.36 2.59
CA ILE A 210 -17.92 6.09 2.77
C ILE A 210 -17.14 5.77 1.49
N PHE A 211 -15.86 5.50 1.63
CA PHE A 211 -15.01 5.05 0.52
C PHE A 211 -14.93 3.53 0.45
N LEU A 212 -14.97 2.97 -0.78
CA LEU A 212 -14.85 1.54 -1.04
C LEU A 212 -13.48 1.24 -1.65
N HIS A 213 -12.68 0.43 -0.96
CA HIS A 213 -11.37 -0.06 -1.40
C HIS A 213 -11.39 -1.60 -1.45
N LEU A 214 -12.14 -2.14 -2.41
CA LEU A 214 -12.53 -3.55 -2.45
C LEU A 214 -11.66 -4.42 -3.35
N ASP A 215 -10.73 -3.84 -4.09
CA ASP A 215 -9.86 -4.56 -5.01
C ASP A 215 -8.86 -5.42 -4.22
N GLU A 216 -9.03 -6.74 -4.27
CA GLU A 216 -8.15 -7.69 -3.56
C GLU A 216 -6.72 -7.69 -4.12
N LYS A 217 -6.56 -7.31 -5.38
CA LYS A 217 -5.28 -7.36 -6.12
C LYS A 217 -4.60 -6.01 -6.29
N THR A 218 -5.21 -4.92 -5.84
CA THR A 218 -4.54 -3.63 -5.98
C THR A 218 -3.23 -3.62 -5.19
N PRO A 219 -2.09 -3.26 -5.82
CA PRO A 219 -0.81 -3.23 -5.12
C PRO A 219 -0.63 -1.97 -4.26
N SER A 220 -1.53 -0.97 -4.39
CA SER A 220 -1.36 0.36 -3.81
C SER A 220 -2.42 0.68 -2.76
N ILE A 221 -1.97 1.14 -1.60
CA ILE A 221 -2.81 1.66 -0.53
C ILE A 221 -3.14 3.15 -0.71
N ARG A 222 -2.66 3.78 -1.77
CA ARG A 222 -2.75 5.24 -1.96
C ARG A 222 -4.18 5.77 -1.86
N ARG A 223 -5.14 5.18 -2.59
CA ARG A 223 -6.54 5.64 -2.58
C ARG A 223 -7.21 5.51 -1.22
N PHE A 224 -6.85 4.47 -0.47
CA PHE A 224 -7.26 4.31 0.93
C PHE A 224 -6.75 5.48 1.80
N ALA A 225 -5.47 5.82 1.71
CA ALA A 225 -4.87 6.89 2.49
C ALA A 225 -5.38 8.29 2.07
N GLU A 226 -5.63 8.50 0.77
CA GLU A 226 -6.26 9.73 0.23
C GLU A 226 -7.68 9.91 0.80
N ALA A 227 -8.51 8.86 0.80
CA ALA A 227 -9.85 8.90 1.37
C ALA A 227 -9.83 9.23 2.88
N LEU A 228 -8.92 8.60 3.63
CA LEU A 228 -8.74 8.90 5.06
C LEU A 228 -8.32 10.35 5.30
N SER A 229 -7.50 10.94 4.42
CA SER A 229 -7.10 12.33 4.53
C SER A 229 -8.28 13.29 4.40
N GLN A 230 -9.35 12.83 3.76
CA GLN A 230 -10.60 13.56 3.61
C GLN A 230 -11.67 13.13 4.63
N GLY A 231 -11.28 12.39 5.68
CA GLY A 231 -12.17 12.00 6.78
C GLY A 231 -13.16 10.88 6.43
N LEU A 232 -13.01 10.21 5.27
CA LEU A 232 -13.93 9.13 4.89
C LEU A 232 -13.57 7.81 5.57
N PRO A 233 -14.49 7.21 6.33
CA PRO A 233 -14.38 5.80 6.69
C PRO A 233 -14.26 4.92 5.44
N VAL A 234 -13.44 3.87 5.51
CA VAL A 234 -13.18 2.99 4.39
C VAL A 234 -13.71 1.58 4.63
N ILE A 235 -14.44 1.03 3.67
CA ILE A 235 -14.71 -0.41 3.58
C ILE A 235 -13.67 -1.00 2.65
N TYR A 236 -12.85 -1.92 3.16
CA TYR A 236 -11.72 -2.47 2.39
C TYR A 236 -11.76 -4.01 2.34
N ALA A 237 -11.12 -4.55 1.31
CA ALA A 237 -11.07 -6.00 1.13
C ALA A 237 -10.23 -6.65 2.25
N ARG A 238 -10.77 -7.71 2.86
CA ARG A 238 -10.02 -8.62 3.74
C ARG A 238 -8.91 -9.30 2.95
N ASP A 239 -7.77 -9.47 3.56
CA ASP A 239 -6.53 -9.97 2.95
C ASP A 239 -5.97 -9.05 1.82
N GLY A 240 -6.56 -7.86 1.61
CA GLY A 240 -6.04 -6.85 0.69
C GLY A 240 -4.93 -6.00 1.29
N VAL A 241 -4.38 -5.06 0.51
CA VAL A 241 -3.25 -4.21 0.91
C VAL A 241 -3.55 -3.30 2.11
N ALA A 242 -4.82 -2.96 2.35
CA ALA A 242 -5.26 -2.13 3.47
C ALA A 242 -5.55 -2.93 4.75
N ASP A 243 -5.68 -4.28 4.64
CA ASP A 243 -6.00 -5.13 5.78
C ASP A 243 -4.83 -5.16 6.79
N GLY A 244 -5.17 -5.07 8.08
CA GLY A 244 -4.20 -5.03 9.18
C GLY A 244 -3.49 -3.69 9.38
N VAL A 245 -3.67 -2.68 8.51
CA VAL A 245 -3.10 -1.34 8.68
C VAL A 245 -3.72 -0.64 9.88
N PHE A 246 -5.04 -0.76 10.03
CA PHE A 246 -5.79 -0.26 11.19
C PHE A 246 -6.65 -1.38 11.77
N LYS A 247 -6.97 -1.26 13.06
CA LYS A 247 -7.97 -2.13 13.68
C LYS A 247 -9.36 -1.77 13.18
N ASP A 248 -10.24 -2.77 13.12
CA ASP A 248 -11.65 -2.55 12.78
C ASP A 248 -12.27 -1.44 13.64
N GLY A 249 -12.96 -0.52 12.97
CA GLY A 249 -13.57 0.66 13.58
C GLY A 249 -12.66 1.86 13.76
N GLN A 250 -11.34 1.76 13.54
CA GLN A 250 -10.44 2.92 13.61
C GLN A 250 -10.51 3.81 12.37
N ALA A 251 -10.48 3.21 11.20
CA ALA A 251 -10.51 3.89 9.91
C ALA A 251 -11.63 3.36 8.99
N GLY A 252 -12.31 2.32 9.43
CA GLY A 252 -13.31 1.57 8.69
C GLY A 252 -13.25 0.09 9.04
N TYR A 253 -13.63 -0.79 8.11
CA TYR A 253 -13.77 -2.21 8.36
C TYR A 253 -13.30 -3.07 7.17
N ALA A 254 -12.63 -4.19 7.50
CA ALA A 254 -12.33 -5.24 6.54
C ALA A 254 -13.56 -6.12 6.27
N VAL A 255 -13.87 -6.38 5.00
CA VAL A 255 -14.99 -7.20 4.57
C VAL A 255 -14.54 -8.29 3.58
N ASN A 256 -15.35 -9.34 3.45
CA ASN A 256 -15.28 -10.18 2.26
C ASN A 256 -15.97 -9.44 1.10
N PRO A 257 -15.24 -8.94 0.09
CA PRO A 257 -15.81 -8.06 -0.95
C PRO A 257 -16.84 -8.78 -1.85
N LYS A 258 -16.87 -10.12 -1.82
CA LYS A 258 -17.83 -10.95 -2.58
C LYS A 258 -19.12 -11.20 -1.80
N ASN A 259 -19.18 -10.83 -0.51
CA ASN A 259 -20.33 -11.08 0.36
C ASN A 259 -21.19 -9.81 0.52
N SER A 260 -22.30 -9.75 -0.20
CA SER A 260 -23.21 -8.60 -0.15
C SER A 260 -23.95 -8.43 1.18
N ASP A 261 -24.03 -9.46 2.03
CA ASP A 261 -24.61 -9.34 3.38
C ASP A 261 -23.60 -8.69 4.34
N ASP A 262 -22.33 -9.07 4.24
CA ASP A 262 -21.22 -8.48 4.99
C ASP A 262 -21.10 -6.99 4.63
N LEU A 263 -21.09 -6.67 3.32
CA LEU A 263 -21.09 -5.29 2.83
C LEU A 263 -22.27 -4.48 3.36
N ALA A 264 -23.51 -5.02 3.28
CA ALA A 264 -24.69 -4.31 3.75
C ALA A 264 -24.64 -4.05 5.26
N HIS A 265 -24.20 -5.03 6.04
CA HIS A 265 -24.04 -4.89 7.49
C HIS A 265 -22.98 -3.83 7.84
N THR A 266 -21.85 -3.87 7.16
CA THR A 266 -20.74 -2.93 7.38
C THR A 266 -21.11 -1.49 7.00
N ILE A 267 -21.83 -1.30 5.88
CA ILE A 267 -22.34 0.04 5.49
C ILE A 267 -23.24 0.61 6.60
N LEU A 268 -24.16 -0.19 7.15
CA LEU A 268 -25.02 0.28 8.24
C LEU A 268 -24.23 0.56 9.51
N ASN A 269 -23.29 -0.31 9.87
CA ASN A 269 -22.45 -0.12 11.04
C ASN A 269 -21.66 1.20 10.96
N ILE A 270 -21.07 1.50 9.79
CA ILE A 270 -20.40 2.78 9.59
C ILE A 270 -21.40 3.94 9.67
N SER A 271 -22.59 3.82 9.06
CA SER A 271 -23.60 4.88 9.09
C SER A 271 -24.07 5.18 10.51
N ASP A 272 -24.30 4.14 11.33
CA ASP A 272 -24.75 4.27 12.72
C ASP A 272 -23.67 4.89 13.63
N PHE A 273 -22.39 4.63 13.35
CA PHE A 273 -21.26 5.11 14.13
C PHE A 273 -20.38 6.13 13.39
N PHE A 274 -20.90 6.76 12.35
CA PHE A 274 -20.14 7.63 11.44
C PHE A 274 -19.29 8.67 12.17
N GLY A 275 -19.90 9.49 13.03
CA GLY A 275 -19.19 10.52 13.78
C GLY A 275 -18.14 9.96 14.76
N THR A 276 -18.29 8.74 15.24
CA THR A 276 -17.30 8.09 16.12
C THR A 276 -16.08 7.65 15.32
N ILE A 277 -16.29 7.00 14.17
CA ILE A 277 -15.21 6.52 13.28
C ILE A 277 -14.44 7.70 12.73
N GLU A 278 -15.13 8.75 12.30
CA GLU A 278 -14.51 9.97 11.82
C GLU A 278 -13.63 10.63 12.89
N GLN A 279 -14.12 10.75 14.14
CA GLN A 279 -13.30 11.26 15.25
C GLN A 279 -12.08 10.36 15.51
N GLN A 280 -12.17 9.06 15.29
CA GLN A 280 -11.03 8.15 15.41
C GLN A 280 -10.04 8.37 14.26
N ILE A 281 -10.50 8.51 13.02
CA ILE A 281 -9.66 8.87 11.88
C ILE A 281 -8.86 10.15 12.18
N MET A 282 -9.48 11.13 12.82
CA MET A 282 -8.82 12.39 13.21
C MET A 282 -7.81 12.26 14.34
N ARG A 283 -8.07 11.37 15.30
CA ARG A 283 -7.20 11.17 16.48
C ARG A 283 -5.98 10.32 16.19
N ILE A 284 -6.09 9.44 15.23
CA ILE A 284 -4.93 8.74 14.77
C ILE A 284 -4.10 9.82 14.06
N HIS A 285 -2.86 10.12 14.47
CA HIS A 285 -1.90 10.81 13.62
C HIS A 285 -1.52 9.89 12.43
N PRO A 286 -2.50 9.33 11.72
CA PRO A 286 -2.38 8.14 10.90
C PRO A 286 -1.75 8.47 9.58
N LEU A 287 -1.81 9.72 9.28
CA LEU A 287 -1.33 10.19 8.00
C LEU A 287 0.18 10.38 8.02
N GLU A 288 0.81 10.45 9.22
CA GLU A 288 2.27 10.44 9.35
C GLU A 288 2.88 9.19 8.71
N MET A 289 2.24 8.03 8.85
CA MET A 289 2.71 6.79 8.21
C MET A 289 2.67 6.84 6.68
N PHE A 290 1.89 7.72 6.09
CA PHE A 290 1.80 7.95 4.65
C PHE A 290 2.52 9.23 4.20
N ASP A 291 3.12 10.00 5.13
CA ASP A 291 3.88 11.22 4.81
C ASP A 291 5.27 10.86 4.29
N GLY A 292 5.60 11.35 3.09
CA GLY A 292 6.92 11.16 2.49
C GLY A 292 8.07 11.68 3.36
N ARG A 293 7.85 12.71 4.19
CA ARG A 293 8.86 13.25 5.11
C ARG A 293 9.19 12.27 6.25
N GLU A 294 8.17 11.64 6.82
CA GLU A 294 8.38 10.62 7.85
C GLU A 294 8.98 9.34 7.26
N GLN A 295 8.48 8.93 6.10
CA GLN A 295 9.03 7.77 5.40
C GLN A 295 10.50 7.98 5.00
N ALA A 296 10.89 9.19 4.62
CA ALA A 296 12.30 9.51 4.30
C ALA A 296 13.22 9.26 5.50
N ARG A 297 12.81 9.62 6.73
CA ARG A 297 13.58 9.33 7.95
C ARG A 297 13.74 7.83 8.21
N HIS A 298 12.68 7.05 7.95
CA HIS A 298 12.73 5.60 8.07
C HIS A 298 13.66 4.98 7.03
N TYR A 299 13.62 5.44 5.77
CA TYR A 299 14.53 4.98 4.72
C TYR A 299 15.97 5.39 4.98
N GLU A 300 16.23 6.59 5.50
CA GLU A 300 17.57 7.00 5.96
C GLU A 300 18.12 6.01 6.96
N HIS A 301 17.35 5.69 8.00
CA HIS A 301 17.74 4.70 9.00
C HIS A 301 17.95 3.30 8.41
N LEU A 302 17.06 2.88 7.52
CA LEU A 302 17.13 1.60 6.82
C LEU A 302 18.42 1.47 6.01
N TYR A 303 18.78 2.48 5.21
CA TYR A 303 19.97 2.46 4.38
C TYR A 303 21.25 2.51 5.22
N ASN A 304 21.30 3.34 6.25
CA ASN A 304 22.41 3.38 7.18
C ASN A 304 22.65 2.03 7.87
N ASN A 305 21.57 1.31 8.21
CA ASN A 305 21.67 -0.03 8.79
C ASN A 305 22.06 -1.10 7.77
N ALA A 306 21.64 -0.97 6.53
CA ALA A 306 22.01 -1.90 5.45
C ALA A 306 23.52 -1.82 5.12
N LEU A 307 24.12 -0.63 5.23
CA LEU A 307 25.55 -0.44 4.98
C LEU A 307 26.46 -0.95 6.09
N ARG A 308 25.92 -1.19 7.29
CA ARG A 308 26.67 -1.70 8.45
C ARG A 308 26.57 -3.22 8.58
N SER A 309 25.71 -3.86 7.80
CA SER A 309 25.49 -5.31 7.81
C SER A 309 26.43 -6.03 6.86
#